data_cce1f1f767cdc8af5c2d956667a7e193
#
_entry.id   cce1f1f767cdc8af5c2d956667a7e193
#
_cell.length_a   1.000
_cell.length_b   1.000
_cell.length_c   1.000
_cell.angle_alpha   90.00
_cell.angle_beta   90.00
_cell.angle_gamma   90.00
#
_symmetry.space_group_name_H-M   'P 1'
#
loop_
_entity.id
_entity.type
_entity.pdbx_description
1 polymer ?
#
loop_
_entity_poly.entity_id
_entity_poly.type
_entity_poly.pdbx_seq_one_letter_code
_entity_poly.pdbx_strand_id
1 'polypeptide(L)'
;MHGTRSSSAIWAAQVGALRQHGHPTLALDLPGHGTRSGERFTLEGAVAAIDDAVRSFTVAPLLVGLSLGGYASLAYAGRNADRIAGIVLAGCSTETRGKPLRLYGRLSAALDGALEFGGGTWDVVTDMLSSLAGYSSIEDLRRLRLPLWLVNGARDPLRLDERRYLRAAPAARLTVVPRAGHDVNLHAPVAFNRVLLDALHELPAPVLTAR
;
A
#
# COMPACT_ATOMS: atom_id res chain seq x y z
N MET A 1 5.46 -0.44 -0.39
CA MET A 1 5.33 0.15 0.97
C MET A 1 4.59 -0.84 1.86
N HIS A 2 5.12 -1.11 3.06
CA HIS A 2 4.63 -2.11 4.02
C HIS A 2 3.46 -1.59 4.87
N GLY A 3 2.82 -2.51 5.63
CA GLY A 3 1.76 -2.19 6.61
C GLY A 3 2.30 -1.68 7.95
N THR A 4 1.38 -1.29 8.85
CA THR A 4 1.72 -0.85 10.22
C THR A 4 2.46 -1.96 10.97
N ARG A 5 3.40 -1.57 11.87
CA ARG A 5 4.22 -2.49 12.68
C ARG A 5 4.99 -3.53 11.89
N SER A 6 5.38 -3.18 10.66
CA SER A 6 6.12 -4.00 9.75
C SER A 6 7.34 -3.24 9.20
N SER A 7 8.00 -3.77 8.20
CA SER A 7 9.13 -3.13 7.52
C SER A 7 9.20 -3.53 6.06
N SER A 8 10.12 -2.95 5.33
CA SER A 8 10.44 -3.32 3.94
C SER A 8 10.74 -4.82 3.76
N ALA A 9 11.16 -5.51 4.82
CA ALA A 9 11.48 -6.94 4.79
C ALA A 9 10.31 -7.84 4.36
N ILE A 10 9.05 -7.43 4.62
CA ILE A 10 7.88 -8.24 4.20
C ILE A 10 7.77 -8.40 2.67
N TRP A 11 8.51 -7.62 1.91
CA TRP A 11 8.50 -7.63 0.45
C TRP A 11 9.57 -8.54 -0.18
N ALA A 12 10.35 -9.29 0.62
CA ALA A 12 11.47 -10.09 0.12
C ALA A 12 11.08 -11.04 -1.03
N ALA A 13 9.94 -11.72 -0.92
CA ALA A 13 9.44 -12.62 -1.97
C ALA A 13 9.05 -11.86 -3.24
N GLN A 14 8.44 -10.68 -3.12
CA GLN A 14 8.05 -9.83 -4.24
C GLN A 14 9.27 -9.23 -4.93
N VAL A 15 10.20 -8.68 -4.14
CA VAL A 15 11.46 -8.12 -4.65
C VAL A 15 12.26 -9.17 -5.41
N GLY A 16 12.37 -10.40 -4.86
CA GLY A 16 13.06 -11.50 -5.52
C GLY A 16 12.42 -11.86 -6.86
N ALA A 17 11.10 -12.05 -6.87
CA ALA A 17 10.36 -12.41 -8.08
C ALA A 17 10.45 -11.33 -9.18
N LEU A 18 10.23 -10.06 -8.82
CA LEU A 18 10.25 -8.95 -9.77
C LEU A 18 11.65 -8.75 -10.38
N ARG A 19 12.70 -8.84 -9.56
CA ARG A 19 14.09 -8.74 -10.03
C ARG A 19 14.47 -9.89 -10.98
N GLN A 20 14.00 -11.12 -10.72
CA GLN A 20 14.21 -12.26 -11.62
C GLN A 20 13.55 -12.03 -12.99
N HIS A 21 12.49 -11.22 -13.06
CA HIS A 21 11.83 -10.81 -14.30
C HIS A 21 12.36 -9.49 -14.88
N GLY A 22 13.51 -9.00 -14.39
CA GLY A 22 14.18 -7.81 -14.93
C GLY A 22 13.58 -6.47 -14.48
N HIS A 23 12.68 -6.46 -13.49
CA HIS A 23 12.07 -5.23 -12.98
C HIS A 23 12.88 -4.63 -11.82
N PRO A 24 13.48 -3.43 -11.95
CA PRO A 24 14.09 -2.72 -10.84
C PRO A 24 13.06 -2.49 -9.73
N THR A 25 13.42 -2.84 -8.50
CA THR A 25 12.48 -2.84 -7.38
C THR A 25 13.11 -2.24 -6.15
N LEU A 26 12.37 -1.33 -5.47
CA LEU A 26 12.74 -0.72 -4.22
C LEU A 26 11.64 -0.95 -3.18
N ALA A 27 12.00 -1.58 -2.06
CA ALA A 27 11.16 -1.68 -0.87
C ALA A 27 11.69 -0.68 0.16
N LEU A 28 10.86 0.24 0.64
CA LEU A 28 11.26 1.29 1.57
C LEU A 28 10.58 1.11 2.93
N ASP A 29 11.25 1.56 3.99
CA ASP A 29 10.66 1.68 5.32
C ASP A 29 9.96 3.05 5.44
N LEU A 30 8.72 3.02 5.91
CA LEU A 30 7.97 4.24 6.22
C LEU A 30 8.46 4.83 7.55
N PRO A 31 8.31 6.16 7.79
CA PRO A 31 8.64 6.75 9.08
C PRO A 31 8.03 5.97 10.25
N GLY A 32 8.76 5.81 11.33
CA GLY A 32 8.36 5.02 12.50
C GLY A 32 8.56 3.51 12.37
N HIS A 33 9.10 3.02 11.25
CA HIS A 33 9.21 1.59 10.97
C HIS A 33 10.60 1.20 10.46
N GLY A 34 10.99 -0.05 10.69
CA GLY A 34 12.23 -0.64 10.19
C GLY A 34 13.45 0.21 10.51
N THR A 35 14.24 0.57 9.50
CA THR A 35 15.43 1.42 9.63
C THR A 35 15.10 2.87 10.03
N ARG A 36 13.83 3.28 9.93
CA ARG A 36 13.33 4.61 10.28
C ARG A 36 12.51 4.61 11.58
N SER A 37 12.69 3.62 12.45
CA SER A 37 11.95 3.43 13.70
C SER A 37 12.11 4.58 14.70
N GLY A 38 13.19 5.38 14.60
CA GLY A 38 13.40 6.58 15.40
C GLY A 38 12.57 7.80 14.99
N GLU A 39 11.85 7.74 13.89
CA GLU A 39 11.00 8.81 13.40
C GLU A 39 9.55 8.64 13.88
N ARG A 40 8.80 9.75 13.97
CA ARG A 40 7.35 9.68 14.17
C ARG A 40 6.64 9.47 12.82
N PHE A 41 5.63 8.61 12.81
CA PHE A 41 4.82 8.43 11.61
C PHE A 41 3.87 9.62 11.41
N THR A 42 3.89 10.18 10.20
CA THR A 42 2.85 11.08 9.70
C THR A 42 2.55 10.69 8.24
N LEU A 43 1.31 10.94 7.78
CA LEU A 43 0.96 10.69 6.39
C LEU A 43 1.81 11.55 5.43
N GLU A 44 2.09 12.81 5.80
CA GLU A 44 2.95 13.70 5.01
C GLU A 44 4.40 13.21 4.95
N GLY A 45 4.95 12.71 6.07
CA GLY A 45 6.29 12.11 6.09
C GLY A 45 6.36 10.83 5.24
N ALA A 46 5.29 10.02 5.25
CA ALA A 46 5.21 8.85 4.38
C ALA A 46 5.12 9.24 2.88
N VAL A 47 4.34 10.27 2.55
CA VAL A 47 4.25 10.81 1.18
C VAL A 47 5.60 11.35 0.72
N ALA A 48 6.33 12.08 1.57
CA ALA A 48 7.68 12.57 1.25
C ALA A 48 8.67 11.42 1.00
N ALA A 49 8.66 10.39 1.83
CA ALA A 49 9.51 9.21 1.65
C ALA A 49 9.20 8.46 0.33
N ILE A 50 7.93 8.42 -0.07
CA ILE A 50 7.52 7.86 -1.36
C ILE A 50 8.02 8.75 -2.50
N ASP A 51 7.94 10.07 -2.38
CA ASP A 51 8.43 11.01 -3.40
C ASP A 51 9.93 10.85 -3.64
N ASP A 52 10.73 10.76 -2.58
CA ASP A 52 12.17 10.52 -2.66
C ASP A 52 12.48 9.19 -3.38
N ALA A 53 11.72 8.14 -3.04
CA ALA A 53 11.86 6.85 -3.70
C ALA A 53 11.46 6.90 -5.18
N VAL A 54 10.36 7.57 -5.54
CA VAL A 54 9.91 7.74 -6.93
C VAL A 54 10.94 8.49 -7.75
N ARG A 55 11.55 9.55 -7.19
CA ARG A 55 12.62 10.33 -7.85
C ARG A 55 13.87 9.51 -8.18
N SER A 56 14.10 8.40 -7.50
CA SER A 56 15.26 7.53 -7.77
C SER A 56 15.09 6.68 -9.05
N PHE A 57 13.88 6.61 -9.60
CA PHE A 57 13.61 5.90 -10.84
C PHE A 57 13.71 6.82 -12.06
N THR A 58 14.24 6.31 -13.16
CA THR A 58 14.34 7.02 -14.45
C THR A 58 13.07 6.92 -15.27
N VAL A 59 12.17 6.00 -14.92
CA VAL A 59 10.84 5.83 -15.52
C VAL A 59 9.79 5.83 -14.43
N ALA A 60 8.57 6.26 -14.74
CA ALA A 60 7.47 6.27 -13.80
C ALA A 60 7.23 4.86 -13.21
N PRO A 61 7.38 4.65 -11.89
CA PRO A 61 7.23 3.33 -11.28
C PRO A 61 5.77 2.94 -11.03
N LEU A 62 5.52 1.63 -10.93
CA LEU A 62 4.31 1.10 -10.31
C LEU A 62 4.43 1.17 -8.79
N LEU A 63 3.55 1.90 -8.12
CA LEU A 63 3.50 1.89 -6.66
C LEU A 63 2.77 0.65 -6.13
N VAL A 64 3.30 0.04 -5.09
CA VAL A 64 2.67 -1.11 -4.41
C VAL A 64 2.62 -0.84 -2.92
N GLY A 65 1.43 -0.81 -2.35
CA GLY A 65 1.24 -0.54 -0.92
C GLY A 65 0.31 -1.54 -0.25
N LEU A 66 0.73 -2.04 0.92
CA LEU A 66 -0.06 -2.90 1.78
C LEU A 66 -0.58 -2.09 2.98
N SER A 67 -1.89 -2.17 3.27
CA SER A 67 -2.49 -1.59 4.48
C SER A 67 -2.11 -0.09 4.63
N LEU A 68 -1.39 0.30 5.68
CA LEU A 68 -0.85 1.65 5.87
C LEU A 68 -0.09 2.15 4.63
N GLY A 69 0.78 1.32 4.07
CA GLY A 69 1.50 1.63 2.84
C GLY A 69 0.58 1.85 1.65
N GLY A 70 -0.58 1.20 1.61
CA GLY A 70 -1.62 1.42 0.60
C GLY A 70 -2.25 2.82 0.73
N TYR A 71 -2.59 3.24 1.95
CA TYR A 71 -3.12 4.60 2.19
C TYR A 71 -2.09 5.69 1.85
N ALA A 72 -0.82 5.50 2.26
CA ALA A 72 0.26 6.42 1.92
C ALA A 72 0.50 6.51 0.40
N SER A 73 0.48 5.37 -0.28
CA SER A 73 0.61 5.30 -1.74
C SER A 73 -0.53 6.02 -2.46
N LEU A 74 -1.77 5.84 -1.98
CA LEU A 74 -2.94 6.49 -2.55
C LEU A 74 -2.90 8.00 -2.32
N ALA A 75 -2.52 8.45 -1.11
CA ALA A 75 -2.35 9.87 -0.81
C ALA A 75 -1.26 10.52 -1.67
N TYR A 76 -0.17 9.81 -1.94
CA TYR A 76 0.85 10.24 -2.89
C TYR A 76 0.30 10.34 -4.32
N ALA A 77 -0.37 9.28 -4.79
CA ALA A 77 -0.92 9.21 -6.13
C ALA A 77 -1.98 10.30 -6.40
N GLY A 78 -2.79 10.64 -5.39
CA GLY A 78 -3.78 11.71 -5.50
C GLY A 78 -3.18 13.11 -5.74
N ARG A 79 -1.89 13.29 -5.43
CA ARG A 79 -1.16 14.57 -5.57
C ARG A 79 -0.14 14.56 -6.72
N ASN A 80 0.37 13.39 -7.11
CA ASN A 80 1.51 13.22 -8.00
C ASN A 80 1.24 12.12 -9.04
N ALA A 81 0.04 12.08 -9.61
CA ALA A 81 -0.38 11.03 -10.53
C ALA A 81 0.49 10.96 -11.80
N ASP A 82 1.03 12.10 -12.24
CA ASP A 82 1.91 12.24 -13.40
C ASP A 82 3.30 11.61 -13.22
N ARG A 83 3.68 11.27 -11.98
CA ARG A 83 5.00 10.74 -11.62
C ARG A 83 5.06 9.23 -11.48
N ILE A 84 3.93 8.55 -11.59
CA ILE A 84 3.81 7.10 -11.43
C ILE A 84 3.03 6.48 -12.58
N ALA A 85 3.33 5.23 -12.92
CA ALA A 85 2.66 4.53 -14.01
C ALA A 85 1.32 3.88 -13.59
N GLY A 86 1.17 3.56 -12.32
CA GLY A 86 -0.02 2.93 -11.78
C GLY A 86 0.14 2.63 -10.29
N ILE A 87 -0.88 2.02 -9.69
CA ILE A 87 -0.88 1.73 -8.25
C ILE A 87 -1.56 0.40 -7.93
N VAL A 88 -0.93 -0.40 -7.09
CA VAL A 88 -1.49 -1.62 -6.48
C VAL A 88 -1.75 -1.35 -5.01
N LEU A 89 -3.00 -1.44 -4.60
CA LEU A 89 -3.48 -1.26 -3.24
C LEU A 89 -3.89 -2.60 -2.65
N ALA A 90 -3.15 -3.09 -1.65
CA ALA A 90 -3.39 -4.36 -1.00
C ALA A 90 -3.87 -4.16 0.45
N GLY A 91 -4.92 -4.85 0.87
CA GLY A 91 -5.42 -4.83 2.25
C GLY A 91 -5.79 -3.44 2.78
N CYS A 92 -6.15 -2.48 1.94
CA CYS A 92 -6.47 -1.10 2.37
C CYS A 92 -7.84 -0.62 1.86
N SER A 93 -8.79 -1.52 1.71
CA SER A 93 -10.13 -1.21 1.17
C SER A 93 -11.14 -0.78 2.25
N THR A 94 -10.70 0.07 3.18
CA THR A 94 -11.54 0.67 4.23
C THR A 94 -11.38 2.19 4.24
N GLU A 95 -12.48 2.92 4.12
CA GLU A 95 -12.48 4.38 4.34
C GLU A 95 -12.31 4.67 5.82
N THR A 96 -11.24 5.39 6.18
CA THR A 96 -10.91 5.69 7.59
C THR A 96 -11.66 6.91 8.11
N ARG A 97 -11.93 7.89 7.24
CA ARG A 97 -12.64 9.12 7.63
C ARG A 97 -14.06 8.83 8.11
N GLY A 98 -14.38 9.35 9.28
CA GLY A 98 -15.70 9.20 9.91
C GLY A 98 -15.94 7.87 10.61
N LYS A 99 -14.97 6.97 10.67
CA LYS A 99 -15.07 5.74 11.47
C LYS A 99 -14.46 5.90 12.86
N PRO A 100 -15.01 5.22 13.88
CA PRO A 100 -14.41 5.23 15.21
C PRO A 100 -13.07 4.48 15.17
N LEU A 101 -11.97 5.23 15.15
CA LEU A 101 -10.61 4.70 15.02
C LEU A 101 -10.23 3.70 16.12
N ARG A 102 -10.86 3.79 17.31
CA ARG A 102 -10.70 2.81 18.40
C ARG A 102 -11.14 1.40 17.99
N LEU A 103 -12.14 1.28 17.13
CA LEU A 103 -12.59 -0.02 16.60
C LEU A 103 -11.57 -0.57 15.60
N TYR A 104 -10.98 0.29 14.80
CA TYR A 104 -9.91 -0.06 13.86
C TYR A 104 -8.66 -0.55 14.60
N GLY A 105 -8.28 0.13 15.68
CA GLY A 105 -7.16 -0.30 16.56
C GLY A 105 -7.40 -1.68 17.21
N ARG A 106 -8.64 -1.99 17.60
CA ARG A 106 -8.99 -3.33 18.14
C ARG A 106 -8.95 -4.42 17.06
N LEU A 107 -9.39 -4.12 15.85
CA LEU A 107 -9.34 -5.06 14.72
C LEU A 107 -7.90 -5.30 14.27
N SER A 108 -7.05 -4.26 14.22
CA SER A 108 -5.64 -4.41 13.90
C SER A 108 -4.90 -5.17 15.01
N ALA A 109 -5.17 -4.91 16.29
CA ALA A 109 -4.57 -5.64 17.40
C ALA A 109 -4.95 -7.13 17.42
N ALA A 110 -6.15 -7.48 16.97
CA ALA A 110 -6.56 -8.88 16.81
C ALA A 110 -5.82 -9.59 15.65
N LEU A 111 -5.33 -8.83 14.66
CA LEU A 111 -4.50 -9.33 13.56
C LEU A 111 -3.02 -9.45 13.96
N ASP A 112 -2.57 -8.64 14.91
CA ASP A 112 -1.18 -8.56 15.38
C ASP A 112 -0.71 -9.81 16.15
N GLY A 113 -1.60 -10.66 16.63
CA GLY A 113 -1.25 -11.93 17.29
C GLY A 113 -0.55 -12.96 16.40
N ALA A 114 -0.36 -12.66 15.10
CA ALA A 114 0.21 -13.58 14.12
C ALA A 114 1.54 -13.11 13.49
N LEU A 115 2.03 -11.89 13.78
CA LEU A 115 3.17 -11.33 13.05
C LEU A 115 4.30 -10.86 13.97
N GLU A 116 5.31 -11.69 14.14
CA GLU A 116 6.60 -11.36 14.80
C GLU A 116 7.56 -10.54 13.92
N PHE A 117 7.09 -9.87 12.85
CA PHE A 117 7.97 -9.24 11.85
C PHE A 117 8.13 -7.72 11.99
N GLY A 118 7.85 -7.11 13.11
CA GLY A 118 7.95 -5.67 13.05
C GLY A 118 8.29 -4.99 14.37
N GLY A 119 9.47 -4.45 14.45
CA GLY A 119 9.85 -3.46 15.45
C GLY A 119 9.10 -2.14 15.24
N GLY A 120 7.87 -2.05 15.67
CA GLY A 120 7.12 -0.80 15.76
C GLY A 120 6.60 -0.63 17.17
N THR A 121 6.73 0.58 17.75
CA THR A 121 6.18 0.91 19.06
C THR A 121 4.66 1.10 18.97
N TRP A 122 3.96 1.05 20.10
CA TRP A 122 2.53 1.42 20.16
C TRP A 122 2.26 2.86 19.70
N ASP A 123 3.27 3.73 19.74
CA ASP A 123 3.21 5.10 19.25
C ASP A 123 2.93 5.15 17.73
N VAL A 124 3.49 4.21 16.95
CA VAL A 124 3.25 4.11 15.51
C VAL A 124 1.78 3.87 15.18
N VAL A 125 1.09 3.02 15.95
CA VAL A 125 -0.36 2.78 15.75
C VAL A 125 -1.15 4.04 16.07
N THR A 126 -0.81 4.72 17.15
CA THR A 126 -1.47 5.99 17.54
C THR A 126 -1.23 7.07 16.50
N ASP A 127 0.00 7.21 16.02
CA ASP A 127 0.37 8.18 14.98
C ASP A 127 -0.35 7.90 13.66
N MET A 128 -0.42 6.62 13.24
CA MET A 128 -1.16 6.19 12.08
C MET A 128 -2.64 6.56 12.19
N LEU A 129 -3.29 6.18 13.29
CA LEU A 129 -4.71 6.46 13.49
C LEU A 129 -4.99 7.96 13.50
N SER A 130 -4.11 8.77 14.13
CA SER A 130 -4.22 10.22 14.14
C SER A 130 -4.04 10.82 12.75
N SER A 131 -3.07 10.34 11.99
CA SER A 131 -2.76 10.83 10.64
C SER A 131 -3.85 10.46 9.62
N LEU A 132 -4.51 9.30 9.79
CA LEU A 132 -5.55 8.83 8.89
C LEU A 132 -6.96 9.31 9.28
N ALA A 133 -7.15 9.91 10.47
CA ALA A 133 -8.47 10.33 10.96
C ALA A 133 -9.19 11.32 10.03
N GLY A 134 -8.45 12.26 9.45
CA GLY A 134 -8.96 13.27 8.52
C GLY A 134 -8.82 12.89 7.03
N TYR A 135 -8.13 11.79 6.74
CA TYR A 135 -7.85 11.37 5.37
C TYR A 135 -9.02 10.62 4.75
N SER A 136 -9.35 10.94 3.50
CA SER A 136 -10.35 10.22 2.71
C SER A 136 -9.72 9.55 1.49
N SER A 137 -9.58 8.23 1.58
CA SER A 137 -9.15 7.40 0.45
C SER A 137 -10.15 7.41 -0.71
N ILE A 138 -11.44 7.55 -0.41
CA ILE A 138 -12.51 7.64 -1.42
C ILE A 138 -12.40 8.93 -2.26
N GLU A 139 -11.99 10.05 -1.66
CA GLU A 139 -11.80 11.30 -2.41
C GLU A 139 -10.63 11.19 -3.39
N ASP A 140 -9.50 10.61 -2.97
CA ASP A 140 -8.35 10.41 -3.85
C ASP A 140 -8.65 9.40 -4.96
N LEU A 141 -9.33 8.29 -4.64
CA LEU A 141 -9.77 7.32 -5.65
C LEU A 141 -10.64 7.95 -6.75
N ARG A 142 -11.56 8.87 -6.40
CA ARG A 142 -12.40 9.56 -7.39
C ARG A 142 -11.62 10.46 -8.34
N ARG A 143 -10.51 11.01 -7.87
CA ARG A 143 -9.62 11.89 -8.66
C ARG A 143 -8.63 11.12 -9.50
N LEU A 144 -8.29 9.89 -9.09
CA LEU A 144 -7.26 9.08 -9.74
C LEU A 144 -7.68 8.69 -11.16
N ARG A 145 -6.75 8.85 -12.10
CA ARG A 145 -6.94 8.49 -13.53
C ARG A 145 -5.85 7.54 -14.02
N LEU A 146 -5.20 6.85 -13.08
CA LEU A 146 -4.15 5.88 -13.32
C LEU A 146 -4.70 4.45 -13.29
N PRO A 147 -4.01 3.49 -13.93
CA PRO A 147 -4.25 2.08 -13.73
C PRO A 147 -4.20 1.73 -12.23
N LEU A 148 -5.23 1.07 -11.73
CA LEU A 148 -5.40 0.73 -10.31
C LEU A 148 -5.78 -0.74 -10.16
N TRP A 149 -5.04 -1.44 -9.31
CA TRP A 149 -5.35 -2.79 -8.88
C TRP A 149 -5.64 -2.81 -7.38
N LEU A 150 -6.77 -3.37 -7.00
CA LEU A 150 -7.14 -3.66 -5.62
C LEU A 150 -6.88 -5.15 -5.36
N VAL A 151 -6.09 -5.48 -4.35
CA VAL A 151 -5.73 -6.87 -4.04
C VAL A 151 -6.06 -7.15 -2.58
N ASN A 152 -7.08 -7.95 -2.33
CA ASN A 152 -7.52 -8.26 -0.98
C ASN A 152 -7.50 -9.77 -0.71
N GLY A 153 -7.15 -10.17 0.50
CA GLY A 153 -7.35 -11.55 0.95
C GLY A 153 -8.83 -11.83 1.19
N ALA A 154 -9.31 -13.01 0.81
CA ALA A 154 -10.72 -13.39 1.02
C ALA A 154 -11.12 -13.42 2.51
N ARG A 155 -10.13 -13.64 3.40
CA ARG A 155 -10.31 -13.69 4.86
C ARG A 155 -9.89 -12.38 5.57
N ASP A 156 -9.59 -11.32 4.81
CA ASP A 156 -9.23 -10.03 5.39
C ASP A 156 -10.46 -9.35 6.01
N PRO A 157 -10.50 -9.12 7.34
CA PRO A 157 -11.63 -8.45 8.00
C PRO A 157 -11.66 -6.94 7.72
N LEU A 158 -10.58 -6.36 7.16
CA LEU A 158 -10.46 -4.92 6.90
C LEU A 158 -10.89 -4.50 5.48
N ARG A 159 -11.57 -5.37 4.71
CA ARG A 159 -12.13 -5.01 3.40
C ARG A 159 -13.57 -4.48 3.49
N LEU A 160 -13.82 -3.60 4.46
CA LEU A 160 -15.17 -3.16 4.83
C LEU A 160 -15.87 -2.31 3.77
N ASP A 161 -15.11 -1.52 3.01
CA ASP A 161 -15.63 -0.58 2.01
C ASP A 161 -15.25 -0.94 0.57
N GLU A 162 -14.87 -2.19 0.29
CA GLU A 162 -14.42 -2.64 -1.03
C GLU A 162 -15.39 -2.21 -2.16
N ARG A 163 -16.70 -2.37 -1.94
CA ARG A 163 -17.72 -1.93 -2.93
C ARG A 163 -17.75 -0.41 -3.11
N ARG A 164 -17.40 0.36 -2.08
CA ARG A 164 -17.30 1.84 -2.19
C ARG A 164 -16.06 2.25 -2.96
N TYR A 165 -14.95 1.54 -2.78
CA TYR A 165 -13.71 1.73 -3.55
C TYR A 165 -13.95 1.48 -5.04
N LEU A 166 -14.58 0.37 -5.41
CA LEU A 166 -14.94 0.06 -6.80
C LEU A 166 -15.89 1.10 -7.41
N ARG A 167 -16.83 1.64 -6.63
CA ARG A 167 -17.68 2.74 -7.10
C ARG A 167 -16.93 4.05 -7.28
N ALA A 168 -15.93 4.31 -6.44
CA ALA A 168 -15.12 5.52 -6.53
C ALA A 168 -14.12 5.46 -7.70
N ALA A 169 -13.62 4.27 -8.02
CA ALA A 169 -12.71 4.00 -9.13
C ALA A 169 -13.24 2.85 -10.00
N PRO A 170 -14.19 3.10 -10.91
CA PRO A 170 -14.86 2.04 -11.69
C PRO A 170 -13.94 1.25 -12.62
N ALA A 171 -12.80 1.85 -13.02
CA ALA A 171 -11.78 1.20 -13.85
C ALA A 171 -10.80 0.34 -13.04
N ALA A 172 -10.93 0.32 -11.69
CA ALA A 172 -10.06 -0.49 -10.84
C ALA A 172 -10.29 -1.98 -11.07
N ARG A 173 -9.21 -2.75 -11.10
CA ARG A 173 -9.24 -4.21 -11.18
C ARG A 173 -9.16 -4.78 -9.78
N LEU A 174 -10.14 -5.58 -9.40
CA LEU A 174 -10.16 -6.26 -8.11
C LEU A 174 -9.72 -7.70 -8.24
N THR A 175 -8.73 -8.08 -7.43
CA THR A 175 -8.33 -9.48 -7.18
C THR A 175 -8.59 -9.84 -5.73
N VAL A 176 -9.43 -10.84 -5.49
CA VAL A 176 -9.66 -11.41 -4.15
C VAL A 176 -8.95 -12.75 -4.07
N VAL A 177 -7.88 -12.82 -3.28
CA VAL A 177 -7.02 -14.01 -3.16
C VAL A 177 -7.65 -15.00 -2.18
N PRO A 178 -8.02 -16.22 -2.64
CA PRO A 178 -8.63 -17.23 -1.77
C PRO A 178 -7.73 -17.61 -0.61
N ARG A 179 -8.31 -17.83 0.57
CA ARG A 179 -7.66 -18.28 1.80
C ARG A 179 -6.62 -17.31 2.39
N ALA A 180 -6.25 -16.24 1.72
CA ALA A 180 -5.37 -15.20 2.24
C ALA A 180 -6.12 -14.28 3.23
N GLY A 181 -5.41 -13.83 4.27
CA GLY A 181 -5.85 -12.79 5.20
C GLY A 181 -5.36 -11.40 4.78
N HIS A 182 -5.17 -10.52 5.76
CA HIS A 182 -4.79 -9.12 5.56
C HIS A 182 -3.45 -8.97 4.81
N ASP A 183 -2.41 -9.67 5.25
CA ASP A 183 -1.08 -9.63 4.63
C ASP A 183 -1.02 -10.57 3.43
N VAL A 184 -1.76 -10.21 2.39
CA VAL A 184 -1.95 -11.04 1.20
C VAL A 184 -0.63 -11.38 0.49
N ASN A 185 0.36 -10.49 0.54
CA ASN A 185 1.70 -10.69 -0.02
C ASN A 185 2.50 -11.78 0.71
N LEU A 186 2.25 -11.97 2.00
CA LEU A 186 2.86 -13.03 2.82
C LEU A 186 2.06 -14.32 2.78
N HIS A 187 0.73 -14.24 2.87
CA HIS A 187 -0.15 -15.41 2.90
C HIS A 187 -0.25 -16.13 1.56
N ALA A 188 -0.06 -15.42 0.45
CA ALA A 188 -0.16 -15.97 -0.91
C ALA A 188 0.86 -15.31 -1.85
N PRO A 189 2.18 -15.44 -1.58
CA PRO A 189 3.22 -14.71 -2.32
C PRO A 189 3.20 -15.00 -3.82
N VAL A 190 2.95 -16.24 -4.22
CA VAL A 190 2.90 -16.62 -5.64
C VAL A 190 1.73 -15.93 -6.36
N ALA A 191 0.53 -15.94 -5.76
CA ALA A 191 -0.63 -15.29 -6.34
C ALA A 191 -0.44 -13.77 -6.39
N PHE A 192 0.13 -13.20 -5.34
CA PHE A 192 0.41 -11.77 -5.29
C PHE A 192 1.46 -11.35 -6.33
N ASN A 193 2.56 -12.11 -6.46
CA ASN A 193 3.59 -11.87 -7.48
C ASN A 193 3.00 -11.90 -8.89
N ARG A 194 2.08 -12.84 -9.15
CA ARG A 194 1.39 -12.90 -10.45
C ARG A 194 0.61 -11.63 -10.74
N VAL A 195 -0.15 -11.13 -9.76
CA VAL A 195 -0.87 -9.85 -9.92
C VAL A 195 0.08 -8.70 -10.23
N LEU A 196 1.26 -8.65 -9.58
CA LEU A 196 2.24 -7.59 -9.85
C LEU A 196 2.83 -7.69 -11.26
N LEU A 197 3.16 -8.90 -11.72
CA LEU A 197 3.70 -9.11 -13.07
C LEU A 197 2.64 -8.81 -14.15
N ASP A 198 1.40 -9.24 -13.93
CA ASP A 198 0.28 -8.92 -14.83
C ASP A 198 0.06 -7.40 -14.88
N ALA A 199 0.08 -6.73 -13.73
CA ALA A 199 -0.03 -5.28 -13.65
C ALA A 199 1.07 -4.56 -14.44
N LEU A 200 2.33 -5.01 -14.32
CA LEU A 200 3.46 -4.44 -15.05
C LEU A 200 3.34 -4.64 -16.58
N HIS A 201 2.81 -5.79 -17.02
CA HIS A 201 2.56 -6.04 -18.45
C HIS A 201 1.43 -5.18 -19.03
N GLU A 202 0.47 -4.77 -18.20
CA GLU A 202 -0.68 -3.97 -18.61
C GLU A 202 -0.41 -2.46 -18.60
N LEU A 203 0.70 -2.04 -17.97
CA LEU A 203 1.09 -0.63 -17.97
C LEU A 203 1.43 -0.17 -19.39
N PRO A 204 1.08 1.08 -19.75
CA PRO A 204 1.54 1.66 -21.01
C PRO A 204 3.07 1.69 -21.06
N ALA A 205 3.62 1.72 -22.29
CA ALA A 205 5.07 1.81 -22.48
C ALA A 205 5.67 2.92 -21.60
N PRO A 206 6.84 2.68 -20.98
CA PRO A 206 7.40 3.59 -20.00
C PRO A 206 7.62 4.99 -20.58
N VAL A 207 7.05 5.99 -19.91
CA VAL A 207 7.32 7.39 -20.18
C VAL A 207 8.54 7.80 -19.36
N LEU A 208 9.59 8.31 -20.03
CA LEU A 208 10.75 8.87 -19.33
C LEU A 208 10.29 10.07 -18.50
N THR A 209 10.52 10.01 -17.18
CA THR A 209 10.30 11.20 -16.33
C THR A 209 11.34 12.24 -16.66
N ALA A 210 10.91 13.46 -17.01
CA ALA A 210 11.84 14.61 -17.11
C ALA A 210 12.50 14.82 -15.73
N ARG A 211 13.82 14.89 -15.73
CA ARG A 211 14.61 15.19 -14.53
C ARG A 211 14.52 16.66 -14.17
#